data_406d5ded2867deda091a4c40b158de77
#
_entry.id   406d5ded2867deda091a4c40b158de77
#
_cell.length_a   1.000
_cell.length_b   1.000
_cell.length_c   1.000
_cell.angle_alpha   90.00
_cell.angle_beta   90.00
_cell.angle_gamma   90.00
#
_symmetry.space_group_name_H-M   'P 1'
#
loop_
_entity.id
_entity.type
_entity.pdbx_description
1 polymer ?
#
loop_
_entity_poly.entity_id
_entity_poly.type
_entity_poly.pdbx_seq_one_letter_code
_entity_poly.pdbx_strand_id
1 'polypeptide(L)'
;MKAIYKARWKSNNLLSFGYNFLMEIDQLAPDFSLFDLDGNPHSLSDYRGGIVIINFWSAECPHATRVDLGLLPLIEGWGENVHLLQIASNGYEPIEMLKEVADERGVHPILHDPDHKVADIYEATNTPHIFILDGEGLLRYQGAYDDVAFRQRTPTRSYAQEAVDALIKGDKPEVADVPPFGCTVVRMD
;
A
#
# COMPACT_ATOMS: atom_id res chain seq x y z
N MET A 1 -18.91 2.70 -39.64
CA MET A 1 -18.58 3.97 -38.94
C MET A 1 -18.51 3.67 -37.47
N LYS A 2 -17.28 3.58 -36.92
CA LYS A 2 -17.04 3.34 -35.49
C LYS A 2 -16.80 4.71 -34.84
N ALA A 3 -17.69 5.09 -33.93
CA ALA A 3 -17.56 6.31 -33.14
C ALA A 3 -16.51 6.08 -32.04
N ILE A 4 -15.42 6.87 -32.11
CA ILE A 4 -14.36 6.90 -31.10
C ILE A 4 -14.81 7.87 -30.02
N TYR A 5 -15.17 7.38 -28.85
CA TYR A 5 -15.40 8.20 -27.67
C TYR A 5 -14.04 8.58 -27.06
N LYS A 6 -13.56 9.80 -27.39
CA LYS A 6 -12.49 10.46 -26.62
C LYS A 6 -13.11 11.07 -25.37
N ALA A 7 -12.92 10.41 -24.23
CA ALA A 7 -13.20 11.03 -22.95
C ALA A 7 -12.17 12.14 -22.70
N ARG A 8 -12.64 13.39 -22.74
CA ARG A 8 -11.85 14.60 -22.49
C ARG A 8 -11.89 14.88 -20.99
N TRP A 9 -10.84 14.55 -20.28
CA TRP A 9 -10.64 14.99 -18.89
C TRP A 9 -10.59 16.51 -18.84
N LYS A 10 -11.56 17.12 -18.20
CA LYS A 10 -11.51 18.53 -17.79
C LYS A 10 -10.93 18.58 -16.39
N SER A 11 -9.77 19.24 -16.27
CA SER A 11 -9.22 19.72 -15.02
C SER A 11 -10.23 20.71 -14.39
N ASN A 12 -10.99 20.27 -13.43
CA ASN A 12 -11.77 21.16 -12.59
C ASN A 12 -10.99 21.41 -11.30
N ASN A 13 -10.52 22.64 -11.15
CA ASN A 13 -10.19 23.24 -9.87
C ASN A 13 -11.36 23.02 -8.91
N LEU A 14 -11.22 22.16 -7.95
CA LEU A 14 -12.13 22.07 -6.80
C LEU A 14 -11.47 22.72 -5.61
N LEU A 15 -11.86 23.99 -5.41
CA LEU A 15 -11.68 24.72 -4.16
C LEU A 15 -12.38 23.98 -3.01
N SER A 16 -11.59 23.66 -1.99
CA SER A 16 -11.94 23.53 -0.57
C SER A 16 -13.44 23.35 -0.24
N PHE A 17 -13.86 22.11 -0.17
CA PHE A 17 -14.81 21.62 0.83
C PHE A 17 -14.21 20.34 1.39
N GLY A 18 -14.08 20.30 2.73
CA GLY A 18 -13.52 19.16 3.44
C GLY A 18 -14.36 17.89 3.24
N TYR A 19 -14.10 17.19 2.18
CA TYR A 19 -14.48 15.80 2.06
C TYR A 19 -13.41 15.00 2.80
N ASN A 20 -13.75 14.51 3.98
CA ASN A 20 -13.08 13.33 4.51
C ASN A 20 -13.30 12.23 3.46
N PHE A 21 -12.29 11.98 2.63
CA PHE A 21 -12.24 10.80 1.79
C PHE A 21 -11.95 9.63 2.73
N LEU A 22 -13.01 9.02 3.28
CA LEU A 22 -12.88 7.76 3.98
C LEU A 22 -12.44 6.71 2.96
N MET A 23 -11.40 5.94 3.30
CA MET A 23 -11.00 4.79 2.50
C MET A 23 -12.09 3.73 2.59
N GLU A 24 -12.85 3.56 1.52
CA GLU A 24 -13.95 2.59 1.47
C GLU A 24 -13.67 1.51 0.43
N ILE A 25 -14.03 0.27 0.77
CA ILE A 25 -13.94 -0.86 -0.15
C ILE A 25 -14.80 -0.61 -1.39
N ASP A 26 -14.30 -1.00 -2.56
CA ASP A 26 -14.92 -0.82 -3.87
C ASP A 26 -14.96 0.66 -4.35
N GLN A 27 -14.26 1.58 -3.69
CA GLN A 27 -14.07 2.96 -4.13
C GLN A 27 -12.67 3.16 -4.71
N LEU A 28 -12.55 4.18 -5.57
CA LEU A 28 -11.27 4.56 -6.16
C LEU A 28 -10.33 5.07 -5.05
N ALA A 29 -9.17 4.45 -4.92
CA ALA A 29 -8.16 4.88 -3.98
C ALA A 29 -7.63 6.27 -4.35
N PRO A 30 -7.36 7.15 -3.37
CA PRO A 30 -6.74 8.45 -3.60
C PRO A 30 -5.39 8.30 -4.31
N ASP A 31 -5.18 9.07 -5.37
CA ASP A 31 -3.90 9.12 -6.07
C ASP A 31 -2.86 9.89 -5.26
N PHE A 32 -1.59 9.48 -5.38
CA PHE A 32 -0.47 10.17 -4.76
C PHE A 32 0.77 10.08 -5.65
N SER A 33 1.74 10.97 -5.38
CA SER A 33 3.07 10.90 -5.97
C SER A 33 4.11 11.12 -4.88
N LEU A 34 5.04 10.19 -4.77
CA LEU A 34 6.17 10.22 -3.84
C LEU A 34 7.47 9.96 -4.58
N PHE A 35 8.58 10.34 -3.99
CA PHE A 35 9.90 9.92 -4.45
C PHE A 35 10.33 8.66 -3.67
N ASP A 36 11.02 7.75 -4.36
CA ASP A 36 11.73 6.68 -3.66
C ASP A 36 13.00 7.24 -2.98
N LEU A 37 13.68 6.37 -2.23
CA LEU A 37 14.89 6.76 -1.51
C LEU A 37 16.06 7.14 -2.45
N ASP A 38 15.99 6.83 -3.74
CA ASP A 38 16.98 7.19 -4.76
C ASP A 38 16.59 8.43 -5.55
N GLY A 39 15.43 9.00 -5.27
CA GLY A 39 14.93 10.23 -5.87
C GLY A 39 14.16 10.02 -7.17
N ASN A 40 13.75 8.80 -7.50
CA ASN A 40 12.89 8.54 -8.65
C ASN A 40 11.42 8.80 -8.25
N PRO A 41 10.63 9.48 -9.09
CA PRO A 41 9.22 9.71 -8.81
C PRO A 41 8.37 8.46 -9.09
N HIS A 42 7.40 8.20 -8.23
CA HIS A 42 6.39 7.16 -8.37
C HIS A 42 5.02 7.75 -8.13
N SER A 43 4.11 7.58 -9.07
CA SER A 43 2.70 7.94 -8.92
C SER A 43 1.84 6.68 -8.90
N LEU A 44 0.85 6.61 -8.02
CA LEU A 44 -0.03 5.45 -7.96
C LEU A 44 -0.70 5.17 -9.32
N SER A 45 -1.03 6.23 -10.07
CA SER A 45 -1.60 6.14 -11.42
C SER A 45 -0.70 5.44 -12.45
N ASP A 46 0.62 5.36 -12.23
CA ASP A 46 1.56 4.68 -13.14
C ASP A 46 1.41 3.16 -13.11
N TYR A 47 0.77 2.63 -12.06
CA TYR A 47 0.56 1.20 -11.84
C TYR A 47 -0.83 0.71 -12.27
N ARG A 48 -1.62 1.57 -12.95
CA ARG A 48 -2.94 1.19 -13.48
C ARG A 48 -2.84 0.04 -14.47
N GLY A 49 -3.78 -0.90 -14.37
CA GLY A 49 -3.80 -2.14 -15.14
C GLY A 49 -3.22 -3.33 -14.40
N GLY A 50 -2.47 -3.11 -13.32
CA GLY A 50 -1.96 -4.13 -12.41
C GLY A 50 -2.62 -4.09 -11.03
N ILE A 51 -2.43 -5.15 -10.26
CA ILE A 51 -2.79 -5.18 -8.83
C ILE A 51 -1.69 -4.44 -8.07
N VAL A 52 -2.08 -3.52 -7.20
CA VAL A 52 -1.13 -2.74 -6.39
C VAL A 52 -1.30 -3.06 -4.92
N ILE A 53 -0.22 -3.48 -4.29
CA ILE A 53 -0.12 -3.65 -2.85
C ILE A 53 0.61 -2.43 -2.29
N ILE A 54 -0.07 -1.62 -1.51
CA ILE A 54 0.54 -0.53 -0.75
C ILE A 54 0.74 -1.04 0.68
N ASN A 55 1.96 -0.97 1.19
CA ASN A 55 2.28 -1.33 2.56
C ASN A 55 2.95 -0.15 3.27
N PHE A 56 2.31 0.38 4.30
CA PHE A 56 2.97 1.32 5.20
C PHE A 56 4.01 0.58 6.02
N TRP A 57 5.28 0.92 5.79
CA TRP A 57 6.45 0.17 6.21
C TRP A 57 7.33 0.99 7.17
N SER A 58 8.16 0.29 7.94
CA SER A 58 9.11 0.89 8.87
C SER A 58 10.36 0.03 8.99
N ALA A 59 11.52 0.67 8.96
CA ALA A 59 12.80 0.01 9.13
C ALA A 59 12.93 -0.61 10.52
N GLU A 60 12.43 0.06 11.56
CA GLU A 60 12.56 -0.38 12.96
C GLU A 60 11.46 -1.32 13.42
N CYS A 61 10.39 -1.50 12.65
CA CYS A 61 9.26 -2.31 13.06
C CYS A 61 9.51 -3.82 12.85
N PRO A 62 9.55 -4.65 13.91
CA PRO A 62 9.76 -6.09 13.76
C PRO A 62 8.58 -6.79 13.05
N HIS A 63 7.39 -6.19 13.07
CA HIS A 63 6.25 -6.69 12.32
C HIS A 63 6.42 -6.44 10.81
N ALA A 64 7.02 -5.30 10.41
CA ALA A 64 7.36 -5.04 9.01
C ALA A 64 8.38 -6.06 8.50
N THR A 65 9.48 -6.31 9.26
CA THR A 65 10.46 -7.36 8.93
C THR A 65 9.80 -8.71 8.68
N ARG A 66 8.86 -9.11 9.53
CA ARG A 66 8.14 -10.37 9.38
C ARG A 66 7.30 -10.42 8.10
N VAL A 67 6.64 -9.30 7.77
CA VAL A 67 5.82 -9.18 6.55
C VAL A 67 6.70 -9.18 5.31
N ASP A 68 7.85 -8.50 5.32
CA ASP A 68 8.81 -8.54 4.20
C ASP A 68 9.21 -9.97 3.87
N LEU A 69 9.57 -10.77 4.87
CA LEU A 69 9.94 -12.19 4.69
C LEU A 69 8.82 -13.05 4.10
N GLY A 70 7.56 -12.71 4.38
CA GLY A 70 6.41 -13.43 3.85
C GLY A 70 5.94 -12.93 2.48
N LEU A 71 6.02 -11.63 2.24
CA LEU A 71 5.46 -10.98 1.06
C LEU A 71 6.39 -11.01 -0.16
N LEU A 72 7.70 -10.80 0.02
CA LEU A 72 8.64 -10.75 -1.09
C LEU A 72 8.65 -12.00 -1.96
N PRO A 73 8.67 -13.24 -1.41
CA PRO A 73 8.59 -14.45 -2.23
C PRO A 73 7.27 -14.58 -3.00
N LEU A 74 6.16 -14.02 -2.45
CA LEU A 74 4.86 -14.05 -3.11
C LEU A 74 4.82 -13.09 -4.30
N ILE A 75 5.42 -11.90 -4.19
CA ILE A 75 5.53 -10.92 -5.29
C ILE A 75 6.22 -11.57 -6.49
N GLU A 76 7.33 -12.27 -6.28
CA GLU A 76 8.01 -13.00 -7.36
C GLU A 76 7.12 -14.06 -8.02
N GLY A 77 6.29 -14.74 -7.21
CA GLY A 77 5.38 -15.77 -7.68
C GLY A 77 4.14 -15.28 -8.42
N TRP A 78 3.64 -14.07 -8.09
CA TRP A 78 2.45 -13.48 -8.73
C TRP A 78 2.74 -12.87 -10.11
N GLY A 79 4.01 -12.56 -10.42
CA GLY A 79 4.43 -12.06 -11.73
C GLY A 79 4.30 -10.55 -11.89
N GLU A 80 4.60 -10.06 -13.10
CA GLU A 80 4.85 -8.64 -13.40
C GLU A 80 3.63 -7.71 -13.24
N ASN A 81 2.42 -8.25 -13.18
CA ASN A 81 1.20 -7.47 -13.01
C ASN A 81 0.81 -7.21 -11.55
N VAL A 82 1.61 -7.64 -10.58
CA VAL A 82 1.42 -7.35 -9.16
C VAL A 82 2.59 -6.49 -8.68
N HIS A 83 2.26 -5.30 -8.20
CA HIS A 83 3.23 -4.29 -7.78
C HIS A 83 3.19 -4.09 -6.27
N LEU A 84 4.34 -4.01 -5.63
CA LEU A 84 4.47 -3.69 -4.21
C LEU A 84 5.06 -2.28 -4.05
N LEU A 85 4.32 -1.39 -3.40
CA LEU A 85 4.76 -0.07 -2.99
C LEU A 85 4.88 -0.03 -1.47
N GLN A 86 6.12 -0.01 -0.98
CA GLN A 86 6.41 0.16 0.44
C GLN A 86 6.52 1.65 0.74
N ILE A 87 5.76 2.18 1.71
CA ILE A 87 5.74 3.60 2.05
C ILE A 87 6.28 3.80 3.47
N ALA A 88 7.40 4.51 3.60
CA ALA A 88 7.98 4.90 4.87
C ALA A 88 7.44 6.26 5.31
N SER A 89 6.57 6.25 6.32
CA SER A 89 5.89 7.44 6.85
C SER A 89 6.23 7.72 8.32
N ASN A 90 7.23 7.07 8.92
CA ASN A 90 7.67 7.42 10.27
C ASN A 90 8.62 8.61 10.24
N GLY A 91 8.21 9.74 10.83
CA GLY A 91 8.97 11.00 10.78
C GLY A 91 10.32 10.98 11.49
N TYR A 92 10.59 9.96 12.32
CA TYR A 92 11.85 9.83 13.05
C TYR A 92 12.88 8.90 12.38
N GLU A 93 12.51 8.19 11.32
CA GLU A 93 13.41 7.27 10.61
C GLU A 93 14.22 8.03 9.54
N PRO A 94 15.55 8.23 9.72
CA PRO A 94 16.37 8.95 8.75
C PRO A 94 16.54 8.15 7.45
N ILE A 95 16.70 8.85 6.33
CA ILE A 95 16.83 8.26 4.98
C ILE A 95 17.97 7.23 4.93
N GLU A 96 19.10 7.50 5.60
CA GLU A 96 20.24 6.61 5.64
C GLU A 96 19.89 5.26 6.28
N MET A 97 19.13 5.28 7.36
CA MET A 97 18.63 4.06 8.01
C MET A 97 17.64 3.32 7.11
N LEU A 98 16.70 4.05 6.47
CA LEU A 98 15.73 3.45 5.55
C LEU A 98 16.44 2.74 4.40
N LYS A 99 17.48 3.35 3.81
CA LYS A 99 18.30 2.74 2.74
C LYS A 99 19.03 1.50 3.21
N GLU A 100 19.75 1.60 4.33
CA GLU A 100 20.53 0.48 4.88
C GLU A 100 19.63 -0.75 5.12
N VAL A 101 18.48 -0.53 5.77
CA VAL A 101 17.54 -1.62 6.08
C VAL A 101 16.82 -2.15 4.84
N ALA A 102 16.48 -1.27 3.88
CA ALA A 102 15.88 -1.68 2.61
C ALA A 102 16.84 -2.57 1.80
N ASP A 103 18.13 -2.18 1.73
CA ASP A 103 19.18 -2.97 1.05
C ASP A 103 19.38 -4.31 1.74
N GLU A 104 19.48 -4.33 3.09
CA GLU A 104 19.65 -5.55 3.87
C GLU A 104 18.52 -6.55 3.66
N ARG A 105 17.27 -6.05 3.54
CA ARG A 105 16.09 -6.90 3.39
C ARG A 105 15.70 -7.17 1.93
N GLY A 106 16.35 -6.49 0.96
CA GLY A 106 16.00 -6.59 -0.46
C GLY A 106 14.62 -5.99 -0.78
N VAL A 107 14.23 -4.93 -0.08
CA VAL A 107 12.91 -4.30 -0.18
C VAL A 107 13.01 -3.03 -1.00
N HIS A 108 12.62 -3.08 -2.27
CA HIS A 108 12.67 -1.94 -3.19
C HIS A 108 11.45 -1.92 -4.12
N PRO A 109 10.92 -0.70 -4.50
CA PRO A 109 11.31 0.61 -3.95
C PRO A 109 10.68 0.88 -2.57
N ILE A 110 11.35 1.73 -1.76
CA ILE A 110 10.73 2.36 -0.59
C ILE A 110 10.38 3.80 -0.98
N LEU A 111 9.12 4.15 -0.92
CA LEU A 111 8.63 5.50 -1.15
C LEU A 111 8.66 6.30 0.15
N HIS A 112 9.17 7.52 0.10
CA HIS A 112 9.38 8.35 1.27
C HIS A 112 8.25 9.36 1.46
N ASP A 113 7.51 9.26 2.57
CA ASP A 113 6.39 10.12 2.96
C ASP A 113 6.68 10.80 4.33
N PRO A 114 7.71 11.68 4.40
CA PRO A 114 8.18 12.26 5.66
C PRO A 114 7.17 13.20 6.31
N ASP A 115 6.29 13.78 5.52
CA ASP A 115 5.21 14.68 5.97
C ASP A 115 3.92 13.94 6.34
N HIS A 116 3.91 12.60 6.28
CA HIS A 116 2.75 11.73 6.56
C HIS A 116 1.52 11.98 5.69
N LYS A 117 1.67 12.68 4.56
CA LYS A 117 0.54 13.10 3.71
C LYS A 117 -0.20 11.91 3.12
N VAL A 118 0.55 10.89 2.66
CA VAL A 118 -0.07 9.68 2.11
C VAL A 118 -0.61 8.82 3.24
N ALA A 119 0.12 8.69 4.36
CA ALA A 119 -0.39 7.98 5.53
C ALA A 119 -1.70 8.58 6.06
N ASP A 120 -1.86 9.91 6.01
CA ASP A 120 -3.08 10.58 6.46
C ASP A 120 -4.25 10.38 5.50
N ILE A 121 -4.00 10.47 4.18
CA ILE A 121 -5.03 10.24 3.15
C ILE A 121 -5.54 8.79 3.19
N TYR A 122 -4.66 7.83 3.46
CA TYR A 122 -4.98 6.40 3.57
C TYR A 122 -5.43 6.00 4.99
N GLU A 123 -5.46 6.94 5.93
CA GLU A 123 -5.77 6.66 7.34
C GLU A 123 -4.90 5.55 7.93
N ALA A 124 -3.64 5.46 7.48
CA ALA A 124 -2.72 4.43 7.94
C ALA A 124 -2.33 4.67 9.40
N THR A 125 -2.55 3.67 10.24
CA THR A 125 -2.32 3.75 11.69
C THR A 125 -1.15 2.91 12.17
N ASN A 126 -0.76 1.90 11.39
CA ASN A 126 0.24 0.92 11.79
C ASN A 126 1.27 0.67 10.70
N THR A 127 2.39 0.10 11.08
CA THR A 127 3.36 -0.54 10.21
C THR A 127 3.54 -2.00 10.66
N PRO A 128 3.22 -3.01 9.81
CA PRO A 128 2.61 -2.89 8.49
C PRO A 128 1.13 -2.50 8.53
N HIS A 129 0.66 -1.81 7.49
CA HIS A 129 -0.75 -1.63 7.16
C HIS A 129 -0.91 -1.79 5.65
N ILE A 130 -1.66 -2.78 5.22
CA ILE A 130 -1.77 -3.20 3.82
C ILE A 130 -3.03 -2.62 3.19
N PHE A 131 -2.90 -2.10 1.97
CA PHE A 131 -4.01 -1.74 1.09
C PHE A 131 -3.77 -2.42 -0.26
N ILE A 132 -4.79 -3.07 -0.83
CA ILE A 132 -4.68 -3.77 -2.10
C ILE A 132 -5.72 -3.21 -3.06
N LEU A 133 -5.22 -2.78 -4.22
CA LEU A 133 -6.01 -2.18 -5.28
C LEU A 133 -6.03 -3.12 -6.50
N ASP A 134 -7.15 -3.15 -7.20
CA ASP A 134 -7.21 -3.82 -8.49
C ASP A 134 -6.66 -2.97 -9.64
N GLY A 135 -6.68 -3.50 -10.87
CA GLY A 135 -6.18 -2.82 -12.06
C GLY A 135 -6.94 -1.53 -12.41
N GLU A 136 -8.16 -1.35 -11.92
CA GLU A 136 -8.92 -0.10 -12.04
C GLU A 136 -8.56 0.90 -10.93
N GLY A 137 -7.80 0.46 -9.92
CA GLY A 137 -7.39 1.21 -8.74
C GLY A 137 -8.47 1.33 -7.68
N LEU A 138 -9.43 0.42 -7.69
CA LEU A 138 -10.43 0.33 -6.64
C LEU A 138 -9.83 -0.41 -5.45
N LEU A 139 -10.08 0.10 -4.24
CA LEU A 139 -9.68 -0.56 -3.00
C LEU A 139 -10.44 -1.87 -2.84
N ARG A 140 -9.71 -2.98 -2.75
CA ARG A 140 -10.29 -4.32 -2.62
C ARG A 140 -9.99 -4.97 -1.28
N TYR A 141 -8.94 -4.54 -0.62
CA TYR A 141 -8.57 -5.00 0.72
C TYR A 141 -7.85 -3.90 1.48
N GLN A 142 -8.11 -3.82 2.79
CA GLN A 142 -7.31 -3.03 3.73
C GLN A 142 -7.14 -3.74 5.07
N GLY A 143 -5.98 -3.54 5.72
CA GLY A 143 -5.75 -4.00 7.09
C GLY A 143 -4.48 -4.80 7.32
N ALA A 144 -4.58 -5.86 8.15
CA ALA A 144 -3.45 -6.70 8.52
C ALA A 144 -2.96 -7.57 7.35
N TYR A 145 -1.67 -7.91 7.35
CA TYR A 145 -1.11 -8.88 6.41
C TYR A 145 -1.69 -10.29 6.60
N ASP A 146 -1.81 -10.71 7.85
CA ASP A 146 -2.27 -12.04 8.27
C ASP A 146 -3.04 -11.97 9.60
N ASP A 147 -3.39 -13.11 10.16
CA ASP A 147 -4.14 -13.22 11.42
C ASP A 147 -3.26 -13.21 12.69
N VAL A 148 -1.97 -12.84 12.56
CA VAL A 148 -1.10 -12.64 13.74
C VAL A 148 -1.61 -11.49 14.59
N ALA A 149 -1.70 -11.74 15.90
CA ALA A 149 -2.18 -10.80 16.90
C ALA A 149 -1.50 -11.08 18.25
N PHE A 150 -1.82 -10.29 19.29
CA PHE A 150 -1.22 -10.45 20.61
C PHE A 150 -1.31 -11.89 21.18
N ARG A 151 -2.40 -12.60 20.89
CA ARG A 151 -2.64 -13.96 21.38
C ARG A 151 -2.34 -15.04 20.34
N GLN A 152 -2.12 -14.67 19.08
CA GLN A 152 -1.82 -15.58 17.98
C GLN A 152 -0.51 -15.17 17.33
N ARG A 153 0.56 -15.87 17.66
CA ARG A 153 1.92 -15.53 17.21
C ARG A 153 2.32 -16.24 15.92
N THR A 154 1.64 -17.30 15.57
CA THR A 154 1.87 -18.08 14.33
C THR A 154 0.69 -17.85 13.40
N PRO A 155 0.92 -17.37 12.18
CA PRO A 155 -0.17 -17.15 11.24
C PRO A 155 -0.80 -18.48 10.82
N THR A 156 -2.11 -18.51 10.74
CA THR A 156 -2.88 -19.63 10.16
C THR A 156 -3.60 -19.22 8.89
N ARG A 157 -3.68 -17.91 8.62
CA ARG A 157 -4.31 -17.31 7.46
C ARG A 157 -3.54 -16.07 7.01
N SER A 158 -3.35 -15.88 5.71
CA SER A 158 -2.75 -14.68 5.13
C SER A 158 -3.79 -13.89 4.34
N TYR A 159 -4.36 -12.86 4.94
CA TYR A 159 -5.41 -12.04 4.32
C TYR A 159 -4.93 -11.34 3.05
N ALA A 160 -3.71 -10.77 3.07
CA ALA A 160 -3.16 -10.09 1.91
C ALA A 160 -2.93 -11.06 0.74
N GLN A 161 -2.39 -12.26 1.01
CA GLN A 161 -2.21 -13.27 -0.03
C GLN A 161 -3.55 -13.71 -0.61
N GLU A 162 -4.53 -14.03 0.23
CA GLU A 162 -5.86 -14.44 -0.21
C GLU A 162 -6.53 -13.36 -1.07
N ALA A 163 -6.34 -12.08 -0.71
CA ALA A 163 -6.89 -10.96 -1.47
C ALA A 163 -6.26 -10.85 -2.86
N VAL A 164 -4.93 -10.92 -2.98
CA VAL A 164 -4.23 -10.88 -4.27
C VAL A 164 -4.60 -12.11 -5.12
N ASP A 165 -4.60 -13.30 -4.53
CA ASP A 165 -4.94 -14.54 -5.23
C ASP A 165 -6.38 -14.51 -5.77
N ALA A 166 -7.32 -13.88 -5.07
CA ALA A 166 -8.68 -13.68 -5.56
C ALA A 166 -8.69 -12.73 -6.76
N LEU A 167 -7.99 -11.57 -6.66
CA LEU A 167 -7.94 -10.58 -7.74
C LEU A 167 -7.27 -11.13 -9.01
N ILE A 168 -6.22 -11.95 -8.88
CA ILE A 168 -5.58 -12.63 -10.03
C ILE A 168 -6.58 -13.55 -10.77
N LYS A 169 -7.52 -14.15 -10.04
CA LYS A 169 -8.59 -15.00 -10.62
C LYS A 169 -9.76 -14.20 -11.19
N GLY A 170 -9.78 -12.87 -10.99
CA GLY A 170 -10.89 -12.00 -11.37
C GLY A 170 -12.03 -11.98 -10.34
N ASP A 171 -11.80 -12.51 -9.15
CA ASP A 171 -12.75 -12.56 -8.04
C ASP A 171 -12.50 -11.40 -7.05
N LYS A 172 -13.48 -11.12 -6.20
CA LYS A 172 -13.29 -10.23 -5.05
C LYS A 172 -12.77 -11.01 -3.85
N PRO A 173 -11.93 -10.38 -2.98
CA PRO A 173 -11.54 -10.98 -1.71
C PRO A 173 -12.75 -11.36 -0.85
N GLU A 174 -12.71 -12.53 -0.22
CA GLU A 174 -13.74 -12.95 0.74
C GLU A 174 -13.76 -12.06 1.98
N VAL A 175 -12.56 -11.66 2.44
CA VAL A 175 -12.36 -10.72 3.54
C VAL A 175 -11.71 -9.47 2.96
N ALA A 176 -12.38 -8.33 3.06
CA ALA A 176 -11.95 -7.08 2.45
C ALA A 176 -11.38 -6.07 3.46
N ASP A 177 -11.71 -6.21 4.74
CA ASP A 177 -11.29 -5.26 5.78
C ASP A 177 -11.06 -6.00 7.11
N VAL A 178 -9.88 -5.80 7.69
CA VAL A 178 -9.52 -6.30 9.03
C VAL A 178 -8.66 -5.26 9.77
N PRO A 179 -8.75 -5.15 11.09
CA PRO A 179 -7.90 -4.22 11.84
C PRO A 179 -6.41 -4.50 11.58
N PRO A 180 -5.59 -3.48 11.26
CA PRO A 180 -4.15 -3.67 11.09
C PRO A 180 -3.49 -4.05 12.42
N PHE A 181 -2.39 -4.80 12.34
CA PHE A 181 -1.62 -5.21 13.50
C PHE A 181 -0.13 -4.96 13.30
N GLY A 182 0.46 -4.12 14.16
CA GLY A 182 1.86 -3.72 14.05
C GLY A 182 2.22 -2.57 14.98
N CYS A 183 3.34 -1.91 14.69
CA CYS A 183 3.79 -0.70 15.37
C CYS A 183 2.94 0.50 14.92
N THR A 184 2.76 1.48 15.79
CA THR A 184 2.03 2.71 15.42
C THR A 184 2.86 3.55 14.44
N VAL A 185 2.23 4.11 13.41
CA VAL A 185 2.85 5.14 12.56
C VAL A 185 3.07 6.40 13.40
N VAL A 186 4.34 6.80 13.52
CA VAL A 186 4.74 7.96 14.34
C VAL A 186 4.77 9.22 13.48
N ARG A 187 3.89 10.15 13.79
CA ARG A 187 3.84 11.48 13.21
C ARG A 187 4.64 12.44 14.08
N MET A 188 5.56 13.17 13.47
CA MET A 188 6.35 14.20 14.14
C MET A 188 5.79 15.56 13.73
N ASP A 189 5.43 16.39 14.72
CA ASP A 189 4.96 17.78 14.52
C ASP A 189 6.13 18.73 14.15
#